data_2c05a85519df815f3b60d2631b922102
#
_entry.id   2c05a85519df815f3b60d2631b922102
#
_cell.length_a   1.000
_cell.length_b   1.000
_cell.length_c   1.000
_cell.angle_alpha   90.00
_cell.angle_beta   90.00
_cell.angle_gamma   90.00
#
_symmetry.space_group_name_H-M   'P 1'
#
loop_
_entity.id
_entity.type
_entity.pdbx_description
1 polymer ?
#
loop_
_entity_poly.entity_id
_entity_poly.type
_entity_poly.pdbx_seq_one_letter_code
_entity_poly.pdbx_strand_id
1 'polypeptide(L)'
;MIRQLRKFRVLSAIAALLLTAATLAAPPLASAQACPEVELIFARGRIESPGAGQIGNALVSALRNKTDKNINLYAVKYPADTEIDIGANDMSNRIQHMMNTCPDTRLVLGGYSLGAAVTDVVLAVPIAAFGFKAPLPAGADRHIAAVTLFGNGIAWVGPISNFSPLYAERTIELCHGDDPICNPTDPENWQDYWPDHLAPAYISAGMVNQAADFVAPRL
;
A
#
# COMPACT_ATOMS: atom_id res chain seq x y z
N MET A 1 99.19 -37.96 -19.08
CA MET A 1 97.96 -38.46 -19.76
C MET A 1 96.88 -38.53 -18.73
N ILE A 2 96.10 -37.50 -18.60
CA ILE A 2 95.19 -37.37 -17.50
C ILE A 2 93.77 -37.18 -18.07
N ARG A 3 92.91 -38.10 -17.78
CA ARG A 3 91.47 -38.03 -18.16
C ARG A 3 90.68 -37.45 -17.01
N GLN A 4 90.10 -36.30 -17.23
CA GLN A 4 89.19 -35.63 -16.33
C GLN A 4 87.77 -36.30 -16.41
N LEU A 5 87.25 -36.74 -15.28
CA LEU A 5 85.88 -37.21 -15.13
C LEU A 5 85.03 -36.02 -14.69
N ARG A 6 84.10 -35.61 -15.53
CA ARG A 6 83.06 -34.62 -15.21
C ARG A 6 81.94 -35.30 -14.46
N LYS A 7 81.72 -34.85 -13.24
CA LYS A 7 80.52 -35.24 -12.46
C LYS A 7 79.32 -34.40 -12.90
N PHE A 8 78.28 -35.03 -13.45
CA PHE A 8 76.96 -34.41 -13.65
C PHE A 8 76.24 -34.39 -12.33
N ARG A 9 75.89 -33.20 -11.88
CA ARG A 9 74.92 -33.01 -10.81
C ARG A 9 73.50 -32.92 -11.44
N VAL A 10 72.64 -33.86 -11.11
CA VAL A 10 71.20 -33.82 -11.46
C VAL A 10 70.54 -32.98 -10.40
N LEU A 11 70.02 -31.81 -10.77
CA LEU A 11 69.16 -31.01 -9.94
C LEU A 11 67.67 -31.52 -10.17
N SER A 12 67.11 -32.14 -9.16
CA SER A 12 65.67 -32.47 -9.14
C SER A 12 64.89 -31.22 -8.75
N ALA A 13 64.18 -30.66 -9.70
CA ALA A 13 63.20 -29.58 -9.46
C ALA A 13 61.87 -30.21 -9.01
N ILE A 14 61.49 -30.02 -7.75
CA ILE A 14 60.17 -30.36 -7.21
C ILE A 14 59.24 -29.19 -7.53
N ALA A 15 58.37 -29.39 -8.49
CA ALA A 15 57.28 -28.46 -8.80
C ALA A 15 56.14 -28.66 -7.78
N ALA A 16 55.97 -27.78 -6.83
CA ALA A 16 54.82 -27.74 -5.93
C ALA A 16 53.60 -27.13 -6.66
N LEU A 17 52.63 -27.96 -7.02
CA LEU A 17 51.32 -27.50 -7.49
C LEU A 17 50.50 -26.95 -6.33
N LEU A 18 50.36 -25.65 -6.23
CA LEU A 18 49.39 -24.96 -5.35
C LEU A 18 48.03 -25.03 -6.00
N LEU A 19 47.18 -25.97 -5.57
CA LEU A 19 45.74 -25.94 -5.87
C LEU A 19 45.06 -24.83 -5.04
N THR A 20 44.83 -23.68 -5.67
CA THR A 20 43.92 -22.65 -5.11
C THR A 20 42.49 -23.11 -5.28
N ALA A 21 41.89 -23.61 -4.21
CA ALA A 21 40.46 -23.85 -4.16
C ALA A 21 39.73 -22.49 -4.16
N ALA A 22 39.21 -22.07 -5.33
CA ALA A 22 38.32 -20.93 -5.45
C ALA A 22 36.99 -21.33 -4.82
N THR A 23 36.73 -20.89 -3.61
CA THR A 23 35.41 -21.00 -2.98
C THR A 23 34.43 -20.06 -3.75
N LEU A 24 33.63 -20.61 -4.61
CA LEU A 24 32.48 -19.93 -5.19
C LEU A 24 31.53 -19.60 -4.03
N ALA A 25 31.62 -18.39 -3.49
CA ALA A 25 30.62 -17.86 -2.59
C ALA A 25 29.30 -17.74 -3.39
N ALA A 26 28.34 -18.63 -3.14
CA ALA A 26 27.00 -18.47 -3.67
C ALA A 26 26.47 -17.09 -3.23
N PRO A 27 25.88 -16.29 -4.14
CA PRO A 27 25.24 -15.04 -3.72
C PRO A 27 24.19 -15.34 -2.66
N PRO A 28 24.06 -14.49 -1.63
CA PRO A 28 23.00 -14.68 -0.64
C PRO A 28 21.68 -14.75 -1.38
N LEU A 29 20.92 -15.82 -1.19
CA LEU A 29 19.54 -15.92 -1.65
C LEU A 29 18.84 -14.70 -1.07
N ALA A 30 18.41 -13.78 -1.93
CA ALA A 30 17.54 -12.69 -1.51
C ALA A 30 16.36 -13.34 -0.81
N SER A 31 16.29 -13.16 0.52
CA SER A 31 15.16 -13.65 1.30
C SER A 31 13.92 -13.02 0.68
N ALA A 32 13.08 -13.82 0.03
CA ALA A 32 11.78 -13.33 -0.42
C ALA A 32 11.09 -12.76 0.83
N GLN A 33 10.80 -11.47 0.81
CA GLN A 33 10.14 -10.82 1.94
C GLN A 33 8.84 -11.57 2.20
N ALA A 34 8.70 -12.13 3.40
CA ALA A 34 7.51 -12.89 3.76
C ALA A 34 6.27 -11.98 3.59
N CYS A 35 5.21 -12.54 3.01
CA CYS A 35 3.96 -11.82 2.85
C CYS A 35 3.42 -11.35 4.21
N PRO A 36 2.97 -10.11 4.34
CA PRO A 36 2.30 -9.66 5.55
C PRO A 36 0.95 -10.37 5.69
N GLU A 37 0.44 -10.53 6.91
CA GLU A 37 -0.91 -11.06 7.12
C GLU A 37 -1.98 -10.08 6.63
N VAL A 38 -1.69 -8.77 6.80
CA VAL A 38 -2.56 -7.66 6.40
C VAL A 38 -1.75 -6.59 5.68
N GLU A 39 -2.31 -6.01 4.63
CA GLU A 39 -1.77 -4.79 4.04
C GLU A 39 -2.83 -3.69 4.00
N LEU A 40 -2.55 -2.56 4.64
CA LEU A 40 -3.31 -1.33 4.46
C LEU A 40 -2.76 -0.59 3.23
N ILE A 41 -3.58 -0.46 2.18
CA ILE A 41 -3.29 0.32 0.98
C ILE A 41 -4.05 1.64 1.11
N PHE A 42 -3.33 2.76 1.30
CA PHE A 42 -3.96 4.03 1.64
C PHE A 42 -3.55 5.17 0.70
N ALA A 43 -4.55 5.88 0.18
CA ALA A 43 -4.39 7.07 -0.64
C ALA A 43 -4.58 8.34 0.23
N ARG A 44 -3.54 9.17 0.28
CA ARG A 44 -3.53 10.43 1.05
C ARG A 44 -4.47 11.48 0.47
N GLY A 45 -4.78 12.51 1.24
CA GLY A 45 -5.53 13.67 0.78
C GLY A 45 -4.74 14.56 -0.18
N ARG A 46 -5.46 15.48 -0.84
CA ARG A 46 -4.88 16.48 -1.75
C ARG A 46 -3.80 17.30 -1.03
N ILE A 47 -2.72 17.60 -1.73
CA ILE A 47 -1.56 18.39 -1.27
C ILE A 47 -0.81 17.84 -0.05
N GLU A 48 -1.19 16.72 0.52
CA GLU A 48 -0.35 16.06 1.52
C GLU A 48 0.97 15.60 0.91
N SER A 49 2.05 15.64 1.70
CA SER A 49 3.37 15.17 1.28
C SER A 49 3.35 13.68 0.90
N PRO A 50 4.24 13.22 0.01
CA PRO A 50 4.33 11.81 -0.37
C PRO A 50 4.36 10.88 0.84
N GLY A 51 3.57 9.81 0.77
CA GLY A 51 3.33 8.87 1.87
C GLY A 51 1.84 8.54 2.00
N ALA A 52 1.43 7.98 3.12
CA ALA A 52 0.03 7.64 3.40
C ALA A 52 -0.78 8.81 4.01
N GLY A 53 -0.17 9.97 4.17
CA GLY A 53 -0.81 11.13 4.82
C GLY A 53 -0.99 10.94 6.33
N GLN A 54 -1.58 11.94 6.98
CA GLN A 54 -1.75 11.93 8.43
C GLN A 54 -2.74 10.84 8.87
N ILE A 55 -3.88 10.74 8.19
CA ILE A 55 -4.93 9.77 8.54
C ILE A 55 -4.45 8.33 8.27
N GLY A 56 -3.80 8.06 7.12
CA GLY A 56 -3.30 6.72 6.82
C GLY A 56 -2.24 6.24 7.81
N ASN A 57 -1.33 7.12 8.25
CA ASN A 57 -0.34 6.82 9.28
C ASN A 57 -0.99 6.58 10.65
N ALA A 58 -1.99 7.37 11.01
CA ALA A 58 -2.74 7.18 12.26
C ALA A 58 -3.54 5.88 12.23
N LEU A 59 -4.17 5.54 11.09
CA LEU A 59 -4.97 4.33 10.93
C LEU A 59 -4.13 3.06 11.05
N VAL A 60 -2.96 3.00 10.38
CA VAL A 60 -2.09 1.82 10.51
C VAL A 60 -1.59 1.64 11.94
N SER A 61 -1.31 2.74 12.65
CA SER A 61 -0.93 2.70 14.06
C SER A 61 -2.08 2.20 14.94
N ALA A 62 -3.30 2.69 14.71
CA ALA A 62 -4.48 2.25 15.45
C ALA A 62 -4.79 0.75 15.20
N LEU A 63 -4.66 0.28 13.96
CA LEU A 63 -4.85 -1.13 13.62
C LEU A 63 -3.81 -2.03 14.31
N ARG A 64 -2.54 -1.65 14.31
CA ARG A 64 -1.48 -2.39 15.01
C ARG A 64 -1.69 -2.50 16.52
N ASN A 65 -2.41 -1.57 17.11
CA ASN A 65 -2.78 -1.62 18.53
C ASN A 65 -4.02 -2.49 18.82
N LYS A 66 -4.76 -2.90 17.77
CA LYS A 66 -6.02 -3.65 17.92
C LYS A 66 -5.92 -5.12 17.49
N THR A 67 -4.79 -5.54 16.93
CA THR A 67 -4.56 -6.92 16.50
C THR A 67 -3.07 -7.26 16.57
N ASP A 68 -2.77 -8.53 16.83
CA ASP A 68 -1.40 -9.06 16.82
C ASP A 68 -0.89 -9.39 15.41
N LYS A 69 -1.70 -9.16 14.38
CA LYS A 69 -1.33 -9.44 12.99
C LYS A 69 -0.21 -8.52 12.51
N ASN A 70 0.65 -9.07 11.65
CA ASN A 70 1.66 -8.28 10.95
C ASN A 70 1.00 -7.43 9.86
N ILE A 71 0.92 -6.12 10.10
CA ILE A 71 0.28 -5.15 9.18
C ILE A 71 1.35 -4.34 8.45
N ASN A 72 1.39 -4.47 7.13
CA ASN A 72 2.15 -3.59 6.24
C ASN A 72 1.31 -2.37 5.82
N LEU A 73 1.99 -1.28 5.51
CA LEU A 73 1.39 -0.06 4.94
C LEU A 73 1.95 0.19 3.55
N TYR A 74 1.07 0.23 2.56
CA TYR A 74 1.38 0.72 1.22
C TYR A 74 0.75 2.09 1.02
N ALA A 75 1.58 3.10 0.85
CA ALA A 75 1.16 4.45 0.48
C ALA A 75 1.00 4.54 -1.04
N VAL A 76 -0.21 4.85 -1.50
CA VAL A 76 -0.53 5.01 -2.93
C VAL A 76 0.33 6.11 -3.55
N LYS A 77 0.95 5.80 -4.68
CA LYS A 77 1.91 6.68 -5.36
C LYS A 77 1.19 7.49 -6.44
N TYR A 78 0.95 8.74 -6.15
CA TYR A 78 0.35 9.69 -7.08
C TYR A 78 0.68 11.13 -6.67
N PRO A 79 0.49 12.13 -7.53
CA PRO A 79 0.76 13.55 -7.21
C PRO A 79 -0.08 14.06 -6.04
N ALA A 80 -1.32 13.59 -5.90
CA ALA A 80 -2.33 14.04 -4.94
C ALA A 80 -2.66 15.54 -5.12
N ASP A 81 -2.86 15.92 -6.37
CA ASP A 81 -3.38 17.24 -6.73
C ASP A 81 -4.77 17.11 -7.37
N THR A 82 -4.88 16.66 -8.62
CA THR A 82 -6.15 16.48 -9.33
C THR A 82 -6.26 15.12 -10.01
N GLU A 83 -5.15 14.40 -10.14
CA GLU A 83 -5.03 13.18 -10.93
C GLU A 83 -5.48 11.95 -10.14
N ILE A 84 -6.79 11.78 -10.02
CA ILE A 84 -7.41 10.62 -9.36
C ILE A 84 -7.05 9.33 -10.08
N ASP A 85 -7.01 9.35 -11.41
CA ASP A 85 -6.72 8.18 -12.24
C ASP A 85 -5.32 7.60 -12.02
N ILE A 86 -4.30 8.44 -11.78
CA ILE A 86 -2.95 7.99 -11.43
C ILE A 86 -2.97 7.23 -10.11
N GLY A 87 -3.64 7.76 -9.10
CA GLY A 87 -3.81 7.10 -7.80
C GLY A 87 -4.59 5.81 -7.90
N ALA A 88 -5.68 5.81 -8.67
CA ALA A 88 -6.51 4.62 -8.89
C ALA A 88 -5.73 3.50 -9.61
N ASN A 89 -4.93 3.85 -10.62
CA ASN A 89 -4.07 2.88 -11.31
C ASN A 89 -3.01 2.29 -10.36
N ASP A 90 -2.34 3.10 -9.55
CA ASP A 90 -1.33 2.61 -8.60
C ASP A 90 -1.96 1.71 -7.53
N MET A 91 -3.08 2.13 -6.93
CA MET A 91 -3.83 1.32 -5.95
C MET A 91 -4.28 -0.01 -6.54
N SER A 92 -4.91 0.01 -7.70
CA SER A 92 -5.40 -1.21 -8.35
C SER A 92 -4.25 -2.15 -8.75
N ASN A 93 -3.17 -1.62 -9.29
CA ASN A 93 -1.97 -2.40 -9.59
C ASN A 93 -1.38 -3.04 -8.32
N ARG A 94 -1.38 -2.32 -7.18
CA ARG A 94 -0.94 -2.88 -5.91
C ARG A 94 -1.84 -4.01 -5.43
N ILE A 95 -3.15 -3.85 -5.51
CA ILE A 95 -4.12 -4.90 -5.16
C ILE A 95 -3.85 -6.15 -6.01
N GLN A 96 -3.76 -6.01 -7.33
CA GLN A 96 -3.51 -7.12 -8.25
C GLN A 96 -2.13 -7.76 -8.00
N HIS A 97 -1.11 -6.97 -7.68
CA HIS A 97 0.19 -7.49 -7.27
C HIS A 97 0.06 -8.38 -6.03
N MET A 98 -0.63 -7.90 -4.99
CA MET A 98 -0.81 -8.67 -3.75
C MET A 98 -1.62 -9.94 -3.98
N MET A 99 -2.68 -9.89 -4.78
CA MET A 99 -3.45 -11.08 -5.16
C MET A 99 -2.59 -12.17 -5.80
N ASN A 100 -1.60 -11.77 -6.61
CA ASN A 100 -0.74 -12.70 -7.35
C ASN A 100 0.47 -13.20 -6.54
N THR A 101 1.03 -12.36 -5.66
CA THR A 101 2.29 -12.66 -4.95
C THR A 101 2.08 -13.06 -3.50
N CYS A 102 1.00 -12.57 -2.88
CA CYS A 102 0.66 -12.79 -1.47
C CYS A 102 -0.86 -13.07 -1.33
N PRO A 103 -1.38 -14.16 -1.91
CA PRO A 103 -2.82 -14.40 -2.04
C PRO A 103 -3.56 -14.53 -0.70
N ASP A 104 -2.86 -14.89 0.37
CA ASP A 104 -3.45 -15.03 1.71
C ASP A 104 -3.45 -13.73 2.52
N THR A 105 -2.79 -12.68 2.02
CA THR A 105 -2.77 -11.36 2.67
C THR A 105 -4.17 -10.74 2.59
N ARG A 106 -4.69 -10.32 3.75
CA ARG A 106 -5.95 -9.56 3.83
C ARG A 106 -5.68 -8.09 3.50
N LEU A 107 -6.38 -7.53 2.51
CA LEU A 107 -6.21 -6.15 2.09
C LEU A 107 -7.24 -5.25 2.78
N VAL A 108 -6.77 -4.15 3.34
CA VAL A 108 -7.59 -3.04 3.81
C VAL A 108 -7.32 -1.87 2.88
N LEU A 109 -8.35 -1.35 2.25
CA LEU A 109 -8.23 -0.17 1.39
C LEU A 109 -8.67 1.06 2.16
N GLY A 110 -8.10 2.19 1.83
CA GLY A 110 -8.56 3.42 2.42
C GLY A 110 -8.07 4.67 1.71
N GLY A 111 -8.73 5.78 2.05
CA GLY A 111 -8.35 7.07 1.54
C GLY A 111 -8.95 8.21 2.33
N TYR A 112 -8.34 9.37 2.18
CA TYR A 112 -8.82 10.62 2.76
C TYR A 112 -9.03 11.67 1.67
N SER A 113 -10.17 12.37 1.68
CA SER A 113 -10.48 13.45 0.74
C SER A 113 -10.35 12.97 -0.72
N LEU A 114 -9.44 13.55 -1.51
CA LEU A 114 -9.09 13.09 -2.85
C LEU A 114 -8.70 11.59 -2.87
N GLY A 115 -8.02 11.10 -1.84
CA GLY A 115 -7.65 9.69 -1.73
C GLY A 115 -8.83 8.76 -1.50
N ALA A 116 -9.91 9.23 -0.86
CA ALA A 116 -11.15 8.48 -0.78
C ALA A 116 -11.80 8.33 -2.15
N ALA A 117 -11.81 9.41 -2.94
CA ALA A 117 -12.26 9.37 -4.35
C ALA A 117 -11.41 8.40 -5.21
N VAL A 118 -10.09 8.35 -4.98
CA VAL A 118 -9.20 7.35 -5.62
C VAL A 118 -9.68 5.93 -5.29
N THR A 119 -9.99 5.65 -4.03
CA THR A 119 -10.46 4.34 -3.58
C THR A 119 -11.82 3.98 -4.21
N ASP A 120 -12.74 4.93 -4.26
CA ASP A 120 -14.05 4.72 -4.89
C ASP A 120 -13.93 4.39 -6.38
N VAL A 121 -13.07 5.10 -7.12
CA VAL A 121 -12.84 4.79 -8.54
C VAL A 121 -12.36 3.35 -8.71
N VAL A 122 -11.43 2.88 -7.89
CA VAL A 122 -10.92 1.49 -7.95
C VAL A 122 -12.04 0.48 -7.72
N LEU A 123 -12.96 0.75 -6.80
CA LEU A 123 -14.00 -0.19 -6.38
C LEU A 123 -15.27 -0.12 -7.25
N ALA A 124 -15.56 1.06 -7.81
CA ALA A 124 -16.83 1.32 -8.54
C ALA A 124 -16.69 1.21 -10.06
N VAL A 125 -15.46 1.37 -10.63
CA VAL A 125 -15.28 1.43 -12.09
C VAL A 125 -14.78 0.07 -12.61
N PRO A 126 -15.67 -0.75 -13.20
CA PRO A 126 -15.32 -2.12 -13.60
C PRO A 126 -14.62 -2.21 -14.97
N ILE A 127 -14.47 -1.09 -15.66
CA ILE A 127 -13.87 -1.01 -17.01
C ILE A 127 -12.82 0.10 -17.06
N ALA A 128 -11.89 0.01 -18.00
CA ALA A 128 -10.95 1.10 -18.25
C ALA A 128 -11.68 2.33 -18.81
N ALA A 129 -11.59 3.47 -18.12
CA ALA A 129 -12.23 4.73 -18.48
C ALA A 129 -11.52 5.93 -17.88
N PHE A 130 -11.54 7.08 -18.54
CA PHE A 130 -11.09 8.39 -18.02
C PHE A 130 -9.67 8.37 -17.39
N GLY A 131 -8.72 7.66 -18.02
CA GLY A 131 -7.35 7.52 -17.50
C GLY A 131 -7.14 6.34 -16.53
N PHE A 132 -8.19 5.82 -15.91
CA PHE A 132 -8.12 4.57 -15.15
C PHE A 132 -8.01 3.38 -16.12
N LYS A 133 -6.91 2.63 -16.05
CA LYS A 133 -6.52 1.60 -17.04
C LYS A 133 -6.50 0.18 -16.47
N ALA A 134 -6.51 0.07 -15.14
CA ALA A 134 -6.30 -1.19 -14.43
C ALA A 134 -7.51 -1.57 -13.56
N PRO A 135 -8.71 -1.82 -14.14
CA PRO A 135 -9.86 -2.25 -13.35
C PRO A 135 -9.57 -3.55 -12.62
N LEU A 136 -10.18 -3.72 -11.45
CA LEU A 136 -9.99 -4.92 -10.64
C LEU A 136 -10.56 -6.15 -11.37
N PRO A 137 -9.83 -7.27 -11.37
CA PRO A 137 -10.32 -8.52 -11.93
C PRO A 137 -11.44 -9.12 -11.06
N ALA A 138 -12.25 -9.98 -11.67
CA ALA A 138 -13.26 -10.74 -10.92
C ALA A 138 -12.62 -11.51 -9.75
N GLY A 139 -13.27 -11.44 -8.59
CA GLY A 139 -12.79 -12.10 -7.39
C GLY A 139 -11.80 -11.29 -6.55
N ALA A 140 -11.44 -10.07 -6.94
CA ALA A 140 -10.61 -9.18 -6.12
C ALA A 140 -11.26 -8.88 -4.76
N ASP A 141 -12.58 -8.85 -4.70
CA ASP A 141 -13.37 -8.65 -3.49
C ASP A 141 -13.04 -9.66 -2.38
N ARG A 142 -12.64 -10.89 -2.73
CA ARG A 142 -12.29 -11.93 -1.74
C ARG A 142 -11.02 -11.59 -0.96
N HIS A 143 -10.13 -10.79 -1.52
CA HIS A 143 -8.89 -10.36 -0.86
C HIS A 143 -9.10 -9.10 -0.02
N ILE A 144 -10.13 -8.29 -0.31
CA ILE A 144 -10.41 -7.03 0.36
C ILE A 144 -11.27 -7.27 1.59
N ALA A 145 -10.68 -7.12 2.77
CA ALA A 145 -11.33 -7.34 4.06
C ALA A 145 -12.21 -6.17 4.47
N ALA A 146 -11.73 -4.94 4.26
CA ALA A 146 -12.42 -3.72 4.65
C ALA A 146 -12.00 -2.53 3.80
N VAL A 147 -12.85 -1.51 3.78
CA VAL A 147 -12.62 -0.21 3.12
C VAL A 147 -12.94 0.90 4.12
N THR A 148 -12.08 1.91 4.18
CA THR A 148 -12.21 3.05 5.10
C THR A 148 -12.07 4.36 4.35
N LEU A 149 -13.14 5.14 4.25
CA LEU A 149 -13.17 6.41 3.53
C LEU A 149 -13.37 7.56 4.52
N PHE A 150 -12.51 8.55 4.45
CA PHE A 150 -12.55 9.72 5.32
C PHE A 150 -12.73 10.98 4.48
N GLY A 151 -13.73 11.81 4.79
CA GLY A 151 -13.98 13.08 4.11
C GLY A 151 -14.04 12.92 2.59
N ASN A 152 -14.84 11.98 2.11
CA ASN A 152 -14.80 11.49 0.74
C ASN A 152 -15.00 12.62 -0.28
N GLY A 153 -14.01 12.82 -1.16
CA GLY A 153 -13.99 13.88 -2.18
C GLY A 153 -15.06 13.78 -3.27
N ILE A 154 -15.76 12.64 -3.35
CA ILE A 154 -16.88 12.40 -4.27
C ILE A 154 -18.13 11.90 -3.57
N ALA A 155 -18.29 12.20 -2.27
CA ALA A 155 -19.48 11.80 -1.50
C ALA A 155 -20.81 12.24 -2.13
N TRP A 156 -20.81 13.33 -2.89
CA TRP A 156 -21.98 13.83 -3.64
C TRP A 156 -22.49 12.86 -4.72
N VAL A 157 -21.68 11.89 -5.16
CA VAL A 157 -22.10 10.82 -6.09
C VAL A 157 -22.93 9.76 -5.37
N GLY A 158 -22.77 9.67 -4.05
CA GLY A 158 -23.40 8.65 -3.18
C GLY A 158 -22.38 7.60 -2.70
N PRO A 159 -22.79 6.78 -1.73
CA PRO A 159 -21.94 5.78 -1.12
C PRO A 159 -21.53 4.71 -2.13
N ILE A 160 -20.34 4.12 -1.91
CA ILE A 160 -19.79 3.05 -2.77
C ILE A 160 -20.76 1.88 -2.93
N SER A 161 -21.60 1.61 -1.94
CA SER A 161 -22.60 0.55 -1.99
C SER A 161 -23.61 0.68 -3.14
N ASN A 162 -23.85 1.90 -3.64
CA ASN A 162 -24.75 2.15 -4.78
C ASN A 162 -24.11 1.70 -6.11
N PHE A 163 -22.79 1.69 -6.20
CA PHE A 163 -22.06 1.38 -7.43
C PHE A 163 -21.44 -0.02 -7.39
N SER A 164 -21.06 -0.48 -6.20
CA SER A 164 -20.44 -1.78 -5.99
C SER A 164 -20.95 -2.45 -4.72
N PRO A 165 -22.13 -3.12 -4.79
CA PRO A 165 -22.76 -3.77 -3.63
C PRO A 165 -21.87 -4.80 -2.92
N LEU A 166 -20.85 -5.34 -3.60
CA LEU A 166 -19.89 -6.28 -3.03
C LEU A 166 -19.12 -5.71 -1.84
N TYR A 167 -19.03 -4.38 -1.75
CA TYR A 167 -18.27 -3.69 -0.70
C TYR A 167 -19.17 -3.05 0.37
N ALA A 168 -20.50 -3.11 0.24
CA ALA A 168 -21.44 -2.44 1.16
C ALA A 168 -21.20 -2.79 2.64
N GLU A 169 -21.12 -4.10 2.95
CA GLU A 169 -20.97 -4.60 4.32
C GLU A 169 -19.55 -4.42 4.89
N ARG A 170 -18.58 -4.07 4.05
CA ARG A 170 -17.17 -3.96 4.41
C ARG A 170 -16.60 -2.56 4.24
N THR A 171 -17.45 -1.58 3.99
CA THR A 171 -17.04 -0.17 3.88
C THR A 171 -17.58 0.64 5.06
N ILE A 172 -16.70 1.48 5.63
CA ILE A 172 -17.09 2.56 6.53
C ILE A 172 -16.71 3.89 5.89
N GLU A 173 -17.68 4.78 5.78
CA GLU A 173 -17.51 6.16 5.30
C GLU A 173 -17.67 7.09 6.49
N LEU A 174 -16.66 7.93 6.73
CA LEU A 174 -16.56 8.83 7.87
C LEU A 174 -16.49 10.27 7.39
N CYS A 175 -17.44 11.08 7.83
CA CYS A 175 -17.51 12.50 7.56
C CYS A 175 -17.56 13.25 8.90
N HIS A 176 -16.63 14.17 9.15
CA HIS A 176 -16.52 14.88 10.41
C HIS A 176 -17.35 16.15 10.38
N GLY A 177 -18.24 16.34 11.36
CA GLY A 177 -18.97 17.58 11.56
C GLY A 177 -19.68 18.08 10.30
N ASP A 178 -19.43 19.33 10.00
CA ASP A 178 -19.95 20.01 8.79
C ASP A 178 -18.87 20.12 7.70
N ASP A 179 -18.01 19.09 7.58
CA ASP A 179 -17.01 18.98 6.52
C ASP A 179 -17.63 19.30 5.13
N PRO A 180 -17.26 20.40 4.49
CA PRO A 180 -17.94 20.88 3.27
C PRO A 180 -17.73 19.98 2.06
N ILE A 181 -16.85 19.00 2.16
CA ILE A 181 -16.55 18.04 1.08
C ILE A 181 -17.52 16.85 1.11
N CYS A 182 -17.74 16.29 2.29
CA CYS A 182 -18.60 15.10 2.43
C CYS A 182 -19.98 15.40 3.06
N ASN A 183 -20.16 16.55 3.71
CA ASN A 183 -21.42 16.99 4.30
C ASN A 183 -21.63 18.51 4.10
N PRO A 184 -21.85 19.01 2.86
CA PRO A 184 -21.94 20.43 2.58
C PRO A 184 -23.27 21.01 3.10
N THR A 185 -23.31 21.36 4.39
CA THR A 185 -24.50 21.95 5.05
C THR A 185 -24.74 23.39 4.65
N ASP A 186 -23.68 24.16 4.39
CA ASP A 186 -23.74 25.56 3.93
C ASP A 186 -22.75 25.79 2.76
N PRO A 187 -23.19 25.53 1.50
CA PRO A 187 -22.33 25.71 0.34
C PRO A 187 -21.87 27.13 0.08
N GLU A 188 -22.57 28.14 0.59
CA GLU A 188 -22.23 29.56 0.37
C GLU A 188 -21.07 30.01 1.28
N ASN A 189 -21.00 29.44 2.48
CA ASN A 189 -19.97 29.76 3.49
C ASN A 189 -19.07 28.56 3.80
N TRP A 190 -18.80 27.70 2.84
CA TRP A 190 -18.03 26.47 3.02
C TRP A 190 -16.66 26.68 3.68
N GLN A 191 -16.06 27.85 3.52
CA GLN A 191 -14.76 28.18 4.10
C GLN A 191 -14.79 28.17 5.62
N ASP A 192 -15.92 28.50 6.24
CA ASP A 192 -16.06 28.55 7.71
C ASP A 192 -16.02 27.12 8.30
N TYR A 193 -16.42 26.15 7.51
CA TYR A 193 -16.44 24.72 7.87
C TYR A 193 -15.20 23.93 7.38
N TRP A 194 -14.28 24.62 6.67
CA TRP A 194 -13.06 23.97 6.20
C TRP A 194 -12.21 23.31 7.29
N PRO A 195 -12.15 23.83 8.55
CA PRO A 195 -11.47 23.15 9.64
C PRO A 195 -11.94 21.71 9.90
N ASP A 196 -13.24 21.42 9.65
CA ASP A 196 -13.81 20.07 9.81
C ASP A 196 -13.30 19.08 8.77
N HIS A 197 -12.88 19.58 7.59
CA HIS A 197 -12.26 18.75 6.55
C HIS A 197 -10.81 18.40 6.86
N LEU A 198 -10.12 19.09 7.75
CA LEU A 198 -8.71 18.86 7.97
C LEU A 198 -8.43 17.54 8.71
N ALA A 199 -7.37 16.83 8.32
CA ALA A 199 -6.98 15.57 8.92
C ALA A 199 -6.90 15.58 10.46
N PRO A 200 -6.40 16.64 11.14
CA PRO A 200 -6.43 16.70 12.60
C PRO A 200 -7.83 16.63 13.21
N ALA A 201 -8.87 17.15 12.56
CA ALA A 201 -10.25 17.06 13.06
C ALA A 201 -10.72 15.61 13.12
N TYR A 202 -10.53 14.85 12.05
CA TYR A 202 -10.85 13.42 12.00
C TYR A 202 -10.10 12.60 13.05
N ILE A 203 -8.81 12.90 13.26
CA ILE A 203 -7.97 12.21 14.25
C ILE A 203 -8.44 12.54 15.68
N SER A 204 -8.66 13.82 16.00
CA SER A 204 -9.05 14.26 17.33
C SER A 204 -10.47 13.83 17.70
N ALA A 205 -11.37 13.73 16.72
CA ALA A 205 -12.73 13.20 16.92
C ALA A 205 -12.78 11.67 17.12
N GLY A 206 -11.64 10.98 17.07
CA GLY A 206 -11.57 9.53 17.26
C GLY A 206 -12.03 8.70 16.05
N MET A 207 -12.27 9.32 14.90
CA MET A 207 -12.77 8.61 13.71
C MET A 207 -11.77 7.59 13.17
N VAL A 208 -10.46 7.82 13.34
CA VAL A 208 -9.42 6.83 13.02
C VAL A 208 -9.58 5.57 13.89
N ASN A 209 -9.87 5.74 15.19
CA ASN A 209 -10.13 4.60 16.07
C ASN A 209 -11.43 3.89 15.71
N GLN A 210 -12.48 4.63 15.34
CA GLN A 210 -13.74 4.07 14.85
C GLN A 210 -13.52 3.22 13.59
N ALA A 211 -12.72 3.70 12.63
CA ALA A 211 -12.35 2.93 11.46
C ALA A 211 -11.55 1.67 11.83
N ALA A 212 -10.59 1.78 12.76
CA ALA A 212 -9.81 0.64 13.21
C ALA A 212 -10.67 -0.41 13.96
N ASP A 213 -11.67 0.01 14.74
CA ASP A 213 -12.65 -0.87 15.38
C ASP A 213 -13.54 -1.59 14.37
N PHE A 214 -13.88 -0.92 13.26
CA PHE A 214 -14.62 -1.53 12.17
C PHE A 214 -13.78 -2.56 11.41
N VAL A 215 -12.50 -2.28 11.17
CA VAL A 215 -11.59 -3.13 10.38
C VAL A 215 -11.14 -4.35 11.17
N ALA A 216 -10.72 -4.21 12.43
CA ALA A 216 -10.06 -5.26 13.21
C ALA A 216 -10.82 -6.60 13.23
N PRO A 217 -12.14 -6.68 13.45
CA PRO A 217 -12.89 -7.95 13.44
C PRO A 217 -13.05 -8.58 12.04
N ARG A 218 -12.61 -7.91 10.97
CA ARG A 218 -12.69 -8.38 9.58
C ARG A 218 -11.37 -8.94 9.05
N LEU A 219 -10.31 -8.87 9.84
CA LEU A 219 -8.95 -9.31 9.48
C LEU A 219 -8.69 -10.80 9.66
#